data_4fffac5c4501625a2ad6e1190581a9c7
#
_entry.id   4fffac5c4501625a2ad6e1190581a9c7
#
_cell.length_a   1.000
_cell.length_b   1.000
_cell.length_c   1.000
_cell.angle_alpha   90.00
_cell.angle_beta   90.00
_cell.angle_gamma   90.00
#
_symmetry.space_group_name_H-M   'P 1'
#
loop_
_entity.id
_entity.type
_entity.pdbx_description
1 polymer ?
#
loop_
_entity_poly.entity_id
_entity_poly.type
_entity_poly.pdbx_seq_one_letter_code
_entity_poly.pdbx_strand_id
1 'polypeptide(L)'
;MDFDYGEAAEKFRIDFRHWLEDNLDPDWRARVGDVNLDNPAAGADHPWLREWDRRLYEAGYKGIAWPAEYGGRGLSLLEQVVFHEELVAADAPVVANFLADTLLGPTIIKWGTDAQKERFLGPILRGEEFWCQGFSEPDAGSDLASLATRAVLDGDEWVVSGQKVWTTNAHFADFCFCLARTDPQASPHKGISFLLVPMKQPGVTVRPLRQPTGTDEFNEVFFDEARAPVGNVVGGLNNGWAVAMTTLGFERGSSVTTQFLSYRRELDEIVEVARSRGLLDDPVVRRDLAAAYTKVAIMKANAYRTLTALTAAGADLQDVTGGFHPSLNKMFWSEYHQWVTDLGMNLRGPAGLVVGDGYQVTSQQFAFLFARSETIWGGTSQVQRNIVGERLLGLPKEPKPGENTQR
;
A
#
# COMPACT_ATOMS: atom_id res chain seq x y z
N MET A 1 -13.01 -20.29 13.32
CA MET A 1 -12.95 -19.59 12.03
C MET A 1 -14.38 -19.52 11.52
N ASP A 2 -14.92 -18.31 11.44
CA ASP A 2 -16.26 -18.09 10.95
C ASP A 2 -16.18 -17.68 9.47
N PHE A 3 -17.05 -18.24 8.63
CA PHE A 3 -17.13 -17.95 7.19
C PHE A 3 -18.41 -17.19 6.83
N ASP A 4 -19.25 -16.90 7.81
CA ASP A 4 -20.47 -16.10 7.65
C ASP A 4 -20.15 -14.64 7.98
N TYR A 5 -20.39 -13.76 7.04
CA TYR A 5 -20.19 -12.32 7.22
C TYR A 5 -21.40 -11.63 7.90
N GLY A 6 -22.51 -12.33 8.05
CA GLY A 6 -23.74 -11.83 8.64
C GLY A 6 -24.60 -11.00 7.69
N GLU A 7 -25.85 -10.80 8.10
CA GLU A 7 -26.90 -10.21 7.26
C GLU A 7 -26.54 -8.78 6.77
N ALA A 8 -25.92 -7.96 7.61
CA ALA A 8 -25.55 -6.57 7.27
C ALA A 8 -24.51 -6.52 6.15
N ALA A 9 -23.44 -7.34 6.25
CA ALA A 9 -22.39 -7.39 5.26
C ALA A 9 -22.89 -8.01 3.93
N GLU A 10 -23.76 -9.03 3.99
CA GLU A 10 -24.35 -9.60 2.78
C GLU A 10 -25.33 -8.64 2.10
N LYS A 11 -26.10 -7.86 2.87
CA LYS A 11 -26.92 -6.78 2.29
C LYS A 11 -26.04 -5.73 1.60
N PHE A 12 -24.96 -5.31 2.27
CA PHE A 12 -24.00 -4.38 1.67
C PHE A 12 -23.40 -4.94 0.37
N ARG A 13 -23.06 -6.24 0.33
CA ARG A 13 -22.58 -6.95 -0.86
C ARG A 13 -23.52 -6.79 -2.04
N ILE A 14 -24.80 -7.05 -1.82
CA ILE A 14 -25.82 -6.97 -2.87
C ILE A 14 -25.96 -5.53 -3.37
N ASP A 15 -26.07 -4.56 -2.46
CA ASP A 15 -26.23 -3.15 -2.78
C ASP A 15 -25.01 -2.62 -3.57
N PHE A 16 -23.80 -2.97 -3.14
CA PHE A 16 -22.57 -2.51 -3.80
C PHE A 16 -22.34 -3.19 -5.16
N ARG A 17 -22.64 -4.49 -5.28
CA ARG A 17 -22.56 -5.22 -6.55
C ARG A 17 -23.47 -4.59 -7.60
N HIS A 18 -24.73 -4.31 -7.27
CA HIS A 18 -25.66 -3.65 -8.18
C HIS A 18 -25.12 -2.26 -8.58
N TRP A 19 -24.56 -1.51 -7.62
CA TRP A 19 -23.97 -0.22 -7.95
C TRP A 19 -22.80 -0.36 -8.92
N LEU A 20 -21.94 -1.37 -8.75
CA LEU A 20 -20.83 -1.64 -9.68
C LEU A 20 -21.36 -2.02 -11.08
N GLU A 21 -22.38 -2.89 -11.17
CA GLU A 21 -23.01 -3.28 -12.44
C GLU A 21 -23.57 -2.06 -13.20
N ASP A 22 -24.14 -1.10 -12.48
CA ASP A 22 -24.76 0.10 -13.07
C ASP A 22 -23.72 1.20 -13.41
N ASN A 23 -22.57 1.26 -12.74
CA ASN A 23 -21.66 2.41 -12.79
C ASN A 23 -20.26 2.11 -13.34
N LEU A 24 -19.81 0.85 -13.30
CA LEU A 24 -18.52 0.47 -13.85
C LEU A 24 -18.63 0.27 -15.36
N ASP A 25 -17.85 1.02 -16.12
CA ASP A 25 -17.75 0.79 -17.57
C ASP A 25 -17.04 -0.57 -17.81
N PRO A 26 -17.68 -1.53 -18.48
CA PRO A 26 -17.07 -2.83 -18.73
C PRO A 26 -15.79 -2.76 -19.57
N ASP A 27 -15.64 -1.71 -20.37
CA ASP A 27 -14.49 -1.49 -21.24
C ASP A 27 -13.45 -0.51 -20.65
N TRP A 28 -13.52 -0.24 -19.34
CA TRP A 28 -12.67 0.76 -18.69
C TRP A 28 -11.17 0.51 -18.90
N ARG A 29 -10.73 -0.76 -18.92
CA ARG A 29 -9.32 -1.11 -19.19
C ARG A 29 -8.87 -0.65 -20.57
N ALA A 30 -9.72 -0.77 -21.59
CA ALA A 30 -9.42 -0.28 -22.92
C ALA A 30 -9.34 1.26 -22.99
N ARG A 31 -10.07 1.96 -22.11
CA ARG A 31 -10.05 3.43 -22.04
C ARG A 31 -8.80 3.97 -21.34
N VAL A 32 -8.36 3.29 -20.31
CA VAL A 32 -7.18 3.70 -19.54
C VAL A 32 -5.88 3.33 -20.26
N GLY A 33 -5.96 2.42 -21.25
CA GLY A 33 -4.79 1.98 -22.04
C GLY A 33 -3.91 0.99 -21.28
N ASP A 34 -2.64 0.91 -21.67
CA ASP A 34 -1.65 -0.03 -21.13
C ASP A 34 -1.19 0.30 -19.70
N VAL A 35 -1.96 1.07 -18.95
CA VAL A 35 -1.68 1.30 -17.54
C VAL A 35 -1.86 0.00 -16.78
N ASN A 36 -0.80 -0.47 -16.16
CA ASN A 36 -0.88 -1.69 -15.35
C ASN A 36 -1.61 -1.44 -14.04
N LEU A 37 -2.88 -1.81 -14.03
CA LEU A 37 -3.83 -1.56 -12.95
C LEU A 37 -3.74 -2.57 -11.79
N ASP A 38 -2.87 -3.56 -11.91
CA ASP A 38 -2.52 -4.43 -10.78
C ASP A 38 -1.55 -3.70 -9.81
N ASN A 39 -1.01 -2.54 -10.24
CA ASN A 39 -0.31 -1.60 -9.38
C ASN A 39 -1.23 -0.40 -9.06
N PRO A 40 -1.71 -0.22 -7.82
CA PRO A 40 -2.61 0.89 -7.45
C PRO A 40 -2.03 2.28 -7.70
N ALA A 41 -0.71 2.40 -7.84
CA ALA A 41 -0.05 3.67 -8.12
C ALA A 41 -0.04 4.02 -9.61
N ALA A 42 -0.14 3.02 -10.49
CA ALA A 42 -0.05 3.24 -11.92
C ALA A 42 -1.31 3.92 -12.45
N GLY A 43 -1.11 4.99 -13.22
CA GLY A 43 -2.20 5.72 -13.87
C GLY A 43 -3.13 6.50 -12.93
N ALA A 44 -2.79 6.70 -11.68
CA ALA A 44 -3.61 7.42 -10.72
C ALA A 44 -3.98 8.86 -11.18
N ASP A 45 -3.21 9.46 -12.08
CA ASP A 45 -3.49 10.76 -12.71
C ASP A 45 -4.37 10.67 -13.96
N HIS A 46 -4.71 9.46 -14.44
CA HIS A 46 -5.53 9.29 -15.62
C HIS A 46 -6.94 9.88 -15.42
N PRO A 47 -7.47 10.69 -16.36
CA PRO A 47 -8.75 11.39 -16.18
C PRO A 47 -9.93 10.47 -15.87
N TRP A 48 -9.95 9.27 -16.46
CA TRP A 48 -11.01 8.30 -16.20
C TRP A 48 -10.95 7.74 -14.78
N LEU A 49 -9.75 7.48 -14.23
CA LEU A 49 -9.58 7.01 -12.85
C LEU A 49 -9.94 8.09 -11.84
N ARG A 50 -9.66 9.37 -12.15
CA ARG A 50 -10.12 10.50 -11.33
C ARG A 50 -11.66 10.62 -11.35
N GLU A 51 -12.28 10.40 -12.50
CA GLU A 51 -13.74 10.39 -12.63
C GLU A 51 -14.35 9.18 -11.86
N TRP A 52 -13.72 8.01 -11.92
CA TRP A 52 -14.10 6.84 -11.13
C TRP A 52 -14.04 7.14 -9.62
N ASP A 53 -12.97 7.77 -9.16
CA ASP A 53 -12.78 8.21 -7.78
C ASP A 53 -13.90 9.16 -7.32
N ARG A 54 -14.27 10.11 -8.18
CA ARG A 54 -15.38 11.03 -7.94
C ARG A 54 -16.73 10.30 -7.83
N ARG A 55 -17.01 9.33 -8.70
CA ARG A 55 -18.23 8.51 -8.64
C ARG A 55 -18.31 7.70 -7.36
N LEU A 56 -17.20 7.08 -6.95
CA LEU A 56 -17.13 6.37 -5.67
C LEU A 56 -17.43 7.32 -4.50
N TYR A 57 -16.88 8.53 -4.52
CA TYR A 57 -17.15 9.54 -3.50
C TYR A 57 -18.61 9.94 -3.47
N GLU A 58 -19.21 10.30 -4.60
CA GLU A 58 -20.60 10.74 -4.70
C GLU A 58 -21.60 9.66 -4.27
N ALA A 59 -21.26 8.38 -4.48
CA ALA A 59 -22.04 7.23 -4.02
C ALA A 59 -21.75 6.84 -2.56
N GLY A 60 -20.80 7.53 -1.88
CA GLY A 60 -20.40 7.23 -0.51
C GLY A 60 -19.56 5.96 -0.37
N TYR A 61 -18.80 5.59 -1.39
CA TYR A 61 -17.89 4.44 -1.39
C TYR A 61 -16.42 4.84 -1.28
N LYS A 62 -16.11 6.08 -0.89
CA LYS A 62 -14.77 6.50 -0.45
C LYS A 62 -14.73 6.69 1.06
N GLY A 63 -13.55 6.53 1.64
CA GLY A 63 -13.38 6.61 3.08
C GLY A 63 -14.29 5.61 3.83
N ILE A 64 -14.47 4.41 3.28
CA ILE A 64 -15.45 3.43 3.78
C ILE A 64 -15.24 3.08 5.26
N ALA A 65 -13.99 3.10 5.73
CA ALA A 65 -13.62 2.85 7.12
C ALA A 65 -13.65 4.12 8.00
N TRP A 66 -13.69 5.32 7.38
CA TRP A 66 -13.63 6.56 8.15
C TRP A 66 -14.94 6.81 8.89
N PRO A 67 -14.89 7.40 10.11
CA PRO A 67 -16.08 7.81 10.83
C PRO A 67 -16.95 8.76 9.99
N ALA A 68 -18.27 8.67 10.17
CA ALA A 68 -19.25 9.48 9.43
C ALA A 68 -19.06 11.00 9.67
N GLU A 69 -18.59 11.39 10.85
CA GLU A 69 -18.28 12.79 11.18
C GLU A 69 -17.19 13.42 10.30
N TYR A 70 -16.35 12.59 9.67
CA TYR A 70 -15.31 13.00 8.72
C TYR A 70 -15.68 12.72 7.26
N GLY A 71 -16.96 12.46 6.99
CA GLY A 71 -17.48 12.20 5.64
C GLY A 71 -17.31 10.76 5.15
N GLY A 72 -16.81 9.87 5.98
CA GLY A 72 -16.74 8.44 5.69
C GLY A 72 -18.06 7.72 5.93
N ARG A 73 -18.07 6.42 5.66
CA ARG A 73 -19.26 5.57 5.81
C ARG A 73 -19.31 4.80 7.13
N GLY A 74 -18.18 4.72 7.86
CA GLY A 74 -18.08 4.00 9.14
C GLY A 74 -18.40 2.52 9.02
N LEU A 75 -18.09 1.88 7.90
CA LEU A 75 -18.39 0.47 7.67
C LEU A 75 -17.65 -0.42 8.66
N SER A 76 -18.34 -1.46 9.10
CA SER A 76 -17.73 -2.53 9.88
C SER A 76 -16.60 -3.22 9.11
N LEU A 77 -15.71 -3.89 9.84
CA LEU A 77 -14.60 -4.63 9.22
C LEU A 77 -15.08 -5.65 8.16
N LEU A 78 -16.18 -6.33 8.40
CA LEU A 78 -16.72 -7.31 7.46
C LEU A 78 -17.27 -6.65 6.20
N GLU A 79 -17.95 -5.52 6.32
CA GLU A 79 -18.41 -4.74 5.16
C GLU A 79 -17.22 -4.18 4.35
N GLN A 80 -16.13 -3.76 4.99
CA GLN A 80 -14.91 -3.33 4.31
C GLN A 80 -14.28 -4.49 3.51
N VAL A 81 -14.26 -5.69 4.05
CA VAL A 81 -13.79 -6.89 3.33
C VAL A 81 -14.67 -7.17 2.13
N VAL A 82 -15.98 -7.14 2.32
CA VAL A 82 -16.97 -7.33 1.23
C VAL A 82 -16.78 -6.28 0.13
N PHE A 83 -16.56 -5.03 0.49
CA PHE A 83 -16.26 -3.97 -0.49
C PHE A 83 -15.07 -4.33 -1.38
N HIS A 84 -13.96 -4.78 -0.81
CA HIS A 84 -12.79 -5.18 -1.58
C HIS A 84 -13.01 -6.47 -2.37
N GLU A 85 -13.77 -7.43 -1.84
CA GLU A 85 -14.14 -8.64 -2.57
C GLU A 85 -14.93 -8.31 -3.84
N GLU A 86 -15.91 -7.41 -3.75
CA GLU A 86 -16.74 -7.01 -4.89
C GLU A 86 -15.95 -6.19 -5.92
N LEU A 87 -15.03 -5.31 -5.48
CA LEU A 87 -14.12 -4.62 -6.42
C LEU A 87 -13.29 -5.61 -7.23
N VAL A 88 -12.68 -6.61 -6.56
CA VAL A 88 -11.87 -7.63 -7.26
C VAL A 88 -12.74 -8.50 -8.16
N ALA A 89 -13.94 -8.89 -7.70
CA ALA A 89 -14.87 -9.71 -8.49
C ALA A 89 -15.38 -9.01 -9.76
N ALA A 90 -15.60 -7.69 -9.66
CA ALA A 90 -16.02 -6.85 -10.79
C ALA A 90 -14.84 -6.41 -11.67
N ASP A 91 -13.61 -6.78 -11.34
CA ASP A 91 -12.39 -6.26 -11.98
C ASP A 91 -12.35 -4.71 -11.96
N ALA A 92 -12.87 -4.09 -10.91
CA ALA A 92 -12.93 -2.65 -10.77
C ALA A 92 -11.60 -2.08 -10.28
N PRO A 93 -11.21 -0.87 -10.73
CA PRO A 93 -10.00 -0.24 -10.24
C PRO A 93 -10.16 0.19 -8.78
N VAL A 94 -9.06 0.16 -8.04
CA VAL A 94 -8.96 0.75 -6.72
C VAL A 94 -9.03 2.28 -6.80
N VAL A 95 -9.19 2.95 -5.66
CA VAL A 95 -9.18 4.42 -5.58
C VAL A 95 -7.85 5.00 -6.08
N ALA A 96 -7.91 6.07 -6.88
CA ALA A 96 -6.72 6.66 -7.50
C ALA A 96 -5.74 7.23 -6.46
N ASN A 97 -6.27 7.82 -5.38
CA ASN A 97 -5.47 8.44 -4.32
C ASN A 97 -5.36 7.53 -3.07
N PHE A 98 -5.04 6.25 -3.29
CA PHE A 98 -5.08 5.24 -2.22
C PHE A 98 -4.17 5.58 -1.01
N LEU A 99 -3.02 6.24 -1.23
CA LEU A 99 -2.13 6.65 -0.14
C LEU A 99 -2.81 7.64 0.81
N ALA A 100 -3.58 8.58 0.26
CA ALA A 100 -4.33 9.52 1.08
C ALA A 100 -5.55 8.85 1.74
N ASP A 101 -6.30 8.05 1.00
CA ASP A 101 -7.54 7.41 1.46
C ASP A 101 -7.29 6.38 2.57
N THR A 102 -6.26 5.54 2.38
CA THR A 102 -6.02 4.39 3.27
C THR A 102 -4.94 4.62 4.33
N LEU A 103 -4.03 5.57 4.13
CA LEU A 103 -2.92 5.83 5.04
C LEU A 103 -3.03 7.19 5.72
N LEU A 104 -3.03 8.28 4.95
CA LEU A 104 -2.95 9.63 5.49
C LEU A 104 -4.24 10.05 6.19
N GLY A 105 -5.40 9.82 5.58
CA GLY A 105 -6.69 10.20 6.16
C GLY A 105 -6.91 9.59 7.55
N PRO A 106 -6.80 8.26 7.71
CA PRO A 106 -6.85 7.63 9.03
C PRO A 106 -5.77 8.14 10.00
N THR A 107 -4.58 8.49 9.49
CA THR A 107 -3.52 9.10 10.31
C THR A 107 -3.92 10.48 10.81
N ILE A 108 -4.49 11.34 9.95
CA ILE A 108 -4.99 12.67 10.36
C ILE A 108 -6.19 12.54 11.31
N ILE A 109 -7.09 11.60 11.08
CA ILE A 109 -8.22 11.32 11.99
C ILE A 109 -7.71 11.01 13.39
N LYS A 110 -6.66 10.19 13.50
CA LYS A 110 -6.10 9.76 14.80
C LYS A 110 -5.21 10.80 15.47
N TRP A 111 -4.37 11.49 14.70
CA TRP A 111 -3.29 12.33 15.21
C TRP A 111 -3.42 13.82 14.90
N GLY A 112 -4.25 14.18 13.93
CA GLY A 112 -4.43 15.56 13.49
C GLY A 112 -5.18 16.41 14.49
N THR A 113 -4.88 17.72 14.49
CA THR A 113 -5.70 18.73 15.16
C THR A 113 -7.04 18.91 14.44
N ASP A 114 -8.03 19.51 15.10
CA ASP A 114 -9.33 19.77 14.48
C ASP A 114 -9.20 20.63 13.21
N ALA A 115 -8.31 21.63 13.23
CA ALA A 115 -8.01 22.46 12.06
C ALA A 115 -7.40 21.64 10.90
N GLN A 116 -6.52 20.65 11.17
CA GLN A 116 -5.97 19.77 10.16
C GLN A 116 -7.04 18.83 9.60
N LYS A 117 -7.90 18.27 10.44
CA LYS A 117 -9.02 17.43 10.02
C LYS A 117 -9.97 18.18 9.11
N GLU A 118 -10.39 19.39 9.52
CA GLU A 118 -11.25 20.27 8.72
C GLU A 118 -10.61 20.63 7.37
N ARG A 119 -9.31 20.96 7.36
CA ARG A 119 -8.59 21.38 6.15
C ARG A 119 -8.37 20.25 5.15
N PHE A 120 -8.02 19.05 5.59
CA PHE A 120 -7.46 18.04 4.71
C PHE A 120 -8.40 16.86 4.41
N LEU A 121 -9.28 16.46 5.34
CA LEU A 121 -10.05 15.22 5.15
C LEU A 121 -11.07 15.34 4.01
N GLY A 122 -11.78 16.45 3.92
CA GLY A 122 -12.76 16.68 2.84
C GLY A 122 -12.12 16.66 1.45
N PRO A 123 -11.08 17.44 1.16
CA PRO A 123 -10.38 17.41 -0.13
C PRO A 123 -9.78 16.04 -0.50
N ILE A 124 -9.28 15.28 0.46
CA ILE A 124 -8.82 13.90 0.24
C ILE A 124 -9.96 13.02 -0.26
N LEU A 125 -11.11 13.03 0.43
CA LEU A 125 -12.26 12.20 0.04
C LEU A 125 -12.80 12.58 -1.35
N ARG A 126 -12.84 13.87 -1.68
CA ARG A 126 -13.29 14.33 -3.00
C ARG A 126 -12.28 14.11 -4.12
N GLY A 127 -11.05 13.64 -3.79
CA GLY A 127 -10.00 13.46 -4.79
C GLY A 127 -9.46 14.77 -5.36
N GLU A 128 -9.61 15.89 -4.64
CA GLU A 128 -9.16 17.23 -5.04
C GLU A 128 -7.67 17.44 -4.81
N GLU A 129 -7.10 16.76 -3.81
CA GLU A 129 -5.68 16.84 -3.43
C GLU A 129 -5.04 15.46 -3.48
N PHE A 130 -3.99 15.31 -4.29
CA PHE A 130 -3.20 14.09 -4.38
C PHE A 130 -2.00 14.14 -3.44
N TRP A 131 -1.69 13.01 -2.82
CA TRP A 131 -0.68 12.91 -1.77
C TRP A 131 0.36 11.84 -2.10
N CYS A 132 1.62 12.15 -1.83
CA CYS A 132 2.71 11.20 -1.87
C CYS A 132 3.36 11.02 -0.50
N GLN A 133 4.06 9.89 -0.34
CA GLN A 133 4.71 9.50 0.92
C GLN A 133 6.22 9.74 0.85
N GLY A 134 6.73 10.70 1.62
CA GLY A 134 8.14 11.05 1.69
C GLY A 134 8.83 10.47 2.93
N PHE A 135 9.02 9.14 2.98
CA PHE A 135 9.66 8.48 4.12
C PHE A 135 11.11 8.14 3.83
N SER A 136 11.35 7.22 2.91
CA SER A 136 12.68 6.68 2.59
C SER A 136 13.61 7.74 2.00
N GLU A 137 14.91 7.60 2.28
CA GLU A 137 15.99 8.38 1.70
C GLU A 137 17.03 7.43 1.07
N PRO A 138 17.94 7.91 0.22
CA PRO A 138 18.97 7.06 -0.39
C PRO A 138 19.71 6.19 0.62
N ASP A 139 20.02 6.75 1.81
CA ASP A 139 20.76 6.05 2.86
C ASP A 139 19.89 5.60 4.05
N ALA A 140 18.57 5.82 4.01
CA ALA A 140 17.64 5.49 5.10
C ALA A 140 16.35 4.83 4.59
N GLY A 141 16.42 3.54 4.28
CA GLY A 141 15.29 2.68 3.92
C GLY A 141 14.89 1.79 5.09
N SER A 142 15.56 0.66 5.28
CA SER A 142 15.31 -0.25 6.41
C SER A 142 15.62 0.40 7.76
N ASP A 143 16.68 1.20 7.84
CA ASP A 143 17.02 2.06 8.99
C ASP A 143 16.38 3.45 8.82
N LEU A 144 15.06 3.49 8.74
CA LEU A 144 14.31 4.73 8.52
C LEU A 144 14.56 5.79 9.59
N ALA A 145 14.88 5.38 10.82
CA ALA A 145 15.17 6.31 11.90
C ALA A 145 16.44 7.13 11.68
N SER A 146 17.31 6.73 10.76
CA SER A 146 18.54 7.45 10.37
C SER A 146 18.30 8.52 9.31
N LEU A 147 17.05 8.83 8.94
CA LEU A 147 16.73 9.86 7.96
C LEU A 147 17.40 11.21 8.27
N ALA A 148 17.86 11.89 7.22
CA ALA A 148 18.64 13.12 7.29
C ALA A 148 17.91 14.37 6.77
N THR A 149 16.81 14.22 6.01
CA THR A 149 15.95 15.36 5.62
C THR A 149 15.61 16.17 6.87
N ARG A 150 16.01 17.43 6.90
CA ARG A 150 15.81 18.33 8.05
C ARG A 150 14.63 19.26 7.83
N ALA A 151 14.00 19.67 8.92
CA ALA A 151 13.04 20.76 8.94
C ALA A 151 13.39 21.72 10.07
N VAL A 152 13.59 23.00 9.74
CA VAL A 152 13.98 24.06 10.67
C VAL A 152 12.88 25.11 10.68
N LEU A 153 12.44 25.52 11.88
CA LEU A 153 11.42 26.55 12.01
C LEU A 153 12.00 27.93 11.70
N ASP A 154 11.37 28.66 10.80
CA ASP A 154 11.70 30.02 10.41
C ASP A 154 10.41 30.86 10.41
N GLY A 155 10.19 31.62 11.49
CA GLY A 155 8.95 32.35 11.71
C GLY A 155 7.75 31.39 11.91
N ASP A 156 6.80 31.45 11.00
CA ASP A 156 5.58 30.65 10.99
C ASP A 156 5.60 29.49 9.96
N GLU A 157 6.78 29.20 9.41
CA GLU A 157 6.98 28.14 8.43
C GLU A 157 8.14 27.19 8.81
N TRP A 158 8.01 25.95 8.40
CA TRP A 158 9.11 24.97 8.39
C TRP A 158 9.86 25.06 7.07
N VAL A 159 11.17 25.20 7.13
CA VAL A 159 12.10 25.13 5.99
C VAL A 159 12.64 23.72 5.90
N VAL A 160 12.24 23.00 4.85
CA VAL A 160 12.56 21.59 4.62
C VAL A 160 13.68 21.46 3.60
N SER A 161 14.76 20.73 3.96
CA SER A 161 15.88 20.47 3.06
C SER A 161 16.34 19.02 3.18
N GLY A 162 16.49 18.34 2.03
CA GLY A 162 16.92 16.94 1.95
C GLY A 162 16.43 16.25 0.70
N GLN A 163 16.57 14.94 0.67
CA GLN A 163 16.15 14.11 -0.48
C GLN A 163 15.33 12.92 -0.01
N LYS A 164 14.21 12.68 -0.68
CA LYS A 164 13.41 11.46 -0.55
C LYS A 164 13.53 10.61 -1.80
N VAL A 165 13.38 9.30 -1.66
CA VAL A 165 13.44 8.35 -2.77
C VAL A 165 12.32 7.31 -2.64
N TRP A 166 11.95 6.69 -3.74
CA TRP A 166 10.83 5.75 -3.84
C TRP A 166 9.50 6.39 -3.47
N THR A 167 9.36 7.68 -3.76
CA THR A 167 8.17 8.46 -3.44
C THR A 167 7.13 8.24 -4.53
N THR A 168 6.11 7.43 -4.20
CA THR A 168 5.06 7.03 -5.13
C THR A 168 4.25 8.24 -5.59
N ASN A 169 4.10 8.42 -6.92
CA ASN A 169 3.26 9.42 -7.55
C ASN A 169 3.61 10.89 -7.19
N ALA A 170 4.85 11.16 -6.74
CA ALA A 170 5.26 12.51 -6.37
C ALA A 170 5.21 13.52 -7.54
N HIS A 171 5.32 13.06 -8.78
CA HIS A 171 5.38 13.92 -9.97
C HIS A 171 4.05 14.65 -10.27
N PHE A 172 2.94 14.20 -9.72
CA PHE A 172 1.65 14.92 -9.82
C PHE A 172 1.01 15.23 -8.45
N ALA A 173 1.65 14.85 -7.34
CA ALA A 173 1.13 15.10 -6.00
C ALA A 173 1.03 16.60 -5.68
N ASP A 174 -0.01 16.98 -4.96
CA ASP A 174 -0.19 18.32 -4.41
C ASP A 174 0.53 18.49 -3.08
N PHE A 175 0.60 17.40 -2.29
CA PHE A 175 1.22 17.38 -0.98
C PHE A 175 2.04 16.10 -0.77
N CYS A 176 3.06 16.21 0.08
CA CYS A 176 3.84 15.09 0.59
C CYS A 176 3.66 14.98 2.10
N PHE A 177 3.23 13.81 2.61
CA PHE A 177 3.38 13.54 4.03
C PHE A 177 4.79 12.99 4.27
N CYS A 178 5.60 13.81 4.89
CA CYS A 178 7.05 13.68 4.95
C CYS A 178 7.55 13.46 6.38
N LEU A 179 8.48 12.53 6.57
CA LEU A 179 9.25 12.45 7.79
C LEU A 179 10.49 13.34 7.68
N ALA A 180 10.66 14.25 8.63
CA ALA A 180 11.79 15.15 8.67
C ALA A 180 12.40 15.23 10.08
N ARG A 181 13.73 15.46 10.13
CA ARG A 181 14.49 15.67 11.34
C ARG A 181 14.29 17.10 11.84
N THR A 182 13.55 17.26 12.93
CA THR A 182 13.28 18.55 13.58
C THR A 182 14.15 18.79 14.82
N ASP A 183 14.71 17.73 15.41
CA ASP A 183 15.68 17.81 16.47
C ASP A 183 16.87 16.87 16.18
N PRO A 184 18.01 17.41 15.69
CA PRO A 184 19.19 16.61 15.38
C PRO A 184 19.98 16.16 16.63
N GLN A 185 19.67 16.69 17.81
CA GLN A 185 20.36 16.34 19.07
C GLN A 185 19.63 15.21 19.82
N ALA A 186 18.37 14.94 19.46
CA ALA A 186 17.61 13.86 20.06
C ALA A 186 18.06 12.48 19.55
N SER A 187 17.72 11.43 20.30
CA SER A 187 17.91 10.06 19.79
C SER A 187 17.12 9.85 18.48
N PRO A 188 17.57 8.97 17.57
CA PRO A 188 17.06 8.89 16.20
C PRO A 188 15.51 8.90 16.10
N HIS A 189 14.83 8.11 16.90
CA HIS A 189 13.36 8.02 16.88
C HIS A 189 12.64 9.23 17.52
N LYS A 190 13.32 10.03 18.32
CA LYS A 190 12.70 11.13 19.11
C LYS A 190 12.87 12.51 18.48
N GLY A 191 13.64 12.64 17.42
CA GLY A 191 13.89 13.91 16.74
C GLY A 191 13.22 14.02 15.38
N ILE A 192 12.20 13.21 15.11
CA ILE A 192 11.49 13.16 13.82
C ILE A 192 10.09 13.74 14.00
N SER A 193 9.66 14.58 13.05
CA SER A 193 8.29 15.04 12.92
C SER A 193 7.64 14.54 11.63
N PHE A 194 6.33 14.42 11.67
CA PHE A 194 5.49 14.08 10.50
C PHE A 194 4.90 15.38 9.95
N LEU A 195 5.34 15.78 8.77
CA LEU A 195 5.08 17.10 8.19
C LEU A 195 4.32 16.98 6.87
N LEU A 196 3.27 17.80 6.70
CA LEU A 196 2.52 17.92 5.46
C LEU A 196 3.13 19.04 4.61
N VAL A 197 3.88 18.67 3.58
CA VAL A 197 4.64 19.61 2.74
C VAL A 197 3.93 19.82 1.41
N PRO A 198 3.55 21.06 1.03
CA PRO A 198 3.07 21.37 -0.31
C PRO A 198 4.15 21.03 -1.35
N MET A 199 3.75 20.38 -2.47
CA MET A 199 4.69 19.97 -3.51
C MET A 199 4.86 21.00 -4.62
N LYS A 200 3.83 21.77 -4.91
CA LYS A 200 3.80 22.78 -6.00
C LYS A 200 4.32 24.12 -5.51
N GLN A 201 5.63 24.20 -5.28
CA GLN A 201 6.30 25.41 -4.79
C GLN A 201 7.76 25.48 -5.26
N PRO A 202 8.42 26.67 -5.19
CA PRO A 202 9.87 26.78 -5.31
C PRO A 202 10.58 25.89 -4.25
N GLY A 203 11.75 25.35 -4.62
CA GLY A 203 12.52 24.48 -3.71
C GLY A 203 12.07 23.01 -3.70
N VAL A 204 11.06 22.61 -4.47
CA VAL A 204 10.68 21.21 -4.68
C VAL A 204 11.02 20.79 -6.11
N THR A 205 11.85 19.77 -6.23
CA THR A 205 12.17 19.13 -7.52
C THR A 205 11.85 17.66 -7.46
N VAL A 206 11.07 17.17 -8.42
CA VAL A 206 10.69 15.76 -8.54
C VAL A 206 11.33 15.16 -9.78
N ARG A 207 11.94 13.97 -9.64
CA ARG A 207 12.54 13.22 -10.75
C ARG A 207 11.97 11.81 -10.77
N PRO A 208 11.16 11.46 -11.78
CA PRO A 208 10.67 10.10 -11.96
C PRO A 208 11.82 9.10 -12.15
N LEU A 209 11.67 7.92 -11.55
CA LEU A 209 12.60 6.81 -11.64
C LEU A 209 12.00 5.74 -12.56
N ARG A 210 12.54 5.60 -13.76
CA ARG A 210 12.10 4.53 -14.66
C ARG A 210 12.54 3.17 -14.12
N GLN A 211 11.56 2.29 -13.96
CA GLN A 211 11.72 0.97 -13.39
C GLN A 211 11.89 -0.10 -14.46
N PRO A 212 12.33 -1.32 -14.09
CA PRO A 212 12.39 -2.45 -15.00
C PRO A 212 11.04 -2.81 -15.64
N THR A 213 9.92 -2.45 -14.98
CA THR A 213 8.54 -2.59 -15.49
C THR A 213 8.24 -1.68 -16.69
N GLY A 214 9.07 -0.65 -16.92
CA GLY A 214 8.83 0.39 -17.92
C GLY A 214 8.03 1.58 -17.39
N THR A 215 7.51 1.50 -16.18
CA THR A 215 6.74 2.56 -15.49
C THR A 215 7.65 3.49 -14.69
N ASP A 216 7.14 4.61 -14.20
CA ASP A 216 7.89 5.66 -13.49
C ASP A 216 7.11 6.27 -12.31
N GLU A 217 6.21 5.49 -11.70
CA GLU A 217 5.43 5.90 -10.54
C GLU A 217 6.27 6.21 -9.29
N PHE A 218 7.49 5.68 -9.18
CA PHE A 218 8.40 6.05 -8.09
C PHE A 218 9.30 7.23 -8.48
N ASN A 219 9.60 8.07 -7.50
CA ASN A 219 10.31 9.31 -7.74
C ASN A 219 11.38 9.55 -6.68
N GLU A 220 12.42 10.31 -7.08
CA GLU A 220 13.24 11.09 -6.18
C GLU A 220 12.57 12.46 -5.97
N VAL A 221 12.56 12.93 -4.73
CA VAL A 221 12.06 14.26 -4.37
C VAL A 221 13.17 15.02 -3.64
N PHE A 222 13.56 16.14 -4.19
CA PHE A 222 14.56 17.04 -3.60
C PHE A 222 13.82 18.24 -3.00
N PHE A 223 14.09 18.46 -1.71
CA PHE A 223 13.68 19.67 -0.99
C PHE A 223 14.91 20.57 -0.81
N ASP A 224 14.86 21.74 -1.39
CA ASP A 224 15.86 22.79 -1.28
C ASP A 224 15.19 24.04 -0.70
N GLU A 225 15.16 24.10 0.64
CA GLU A 225 14.47 25.15 1.40
C GLU A 225 12.96 25.22 1.11
N ALA A 226 12.32 24.07 0.81
CA ALA A 226 10.87 24.00 0.62
C ALA A 226 10.15 24.39 1.90
N ARG A 227 8.99 25.07 1.76
CA ARG A 227 8.27 25.66 2.88
C ARG A 227 7.01 24.88 3.21
N ALA A 228 6.73 24.72 4.51
CA ALA A 228 5.48 24.18 5.00
C ALA A 228 4.99 25.01 6.20
N PRO A 229 3.69 25.35 6.28
CA PRO A 229 3.13 26.08 7.41
C PRO A 229 3.41 25.40 8.75
N VAL A 230 3.65 26.16 9.81
CA VAL A 230 3.92 25.63 11.16
C VAL A 230 2.83 24.68 11.62
N GLY A 231 1.59 24.94 11.24
CA GLY A 231 0.41 24.12 11.57
C GLY A 231 0.34 22.77 10.85
N ASN A 232 1.28 22.46 9.94
CA ASN A 232 1.29 21.23 9.15
C ASN A 232 2.04 20.07 9.83
N VAL A 233 2.46 20.20 11.08
CA VAL A 233 3.02 19.07 11.88
C VAL A 233 1.87 18.23 12.45
N VAL A 234 1.79 16.97 12.07
CA VAL A 234 0.76 16.03 12.56
C VAL A 234 1.27 15.29 13.80
N GLY A 235 0.42 15.19 14.83
CA GLY A 235 0.71 14.47 16.07
C GLY A 235 1.71 15.14 16.99
N GLY A 236 2.09 16.41 16.71
CA GLY A 236 3.00 17.21 17.50
C GLY A 236 4.47 17.09 17.13
N LEU A 237 5.24 18.09 17.52
CA LEU A 237 6.67 18.21 17.25
C LEU A 237 7.43 17.04 17.85
N ASN A 238 8.37 16.48 17.07
CA ASN A 238 9.23 15.35 17.46
C ASN A 238 8.50 14.03 17.80
N ASN A 239 7.22 13.94 17.50
CA ASN A 239 6.42 12.72 17.69
C ASN A 239 6.16 11.96 16.35
N GLY A 240 6.81 12.37 15.27
CA GLY A 240 6.59 11.83 13.92
C GLY A 240 6.85 10.34 13.80
N TRP A 241 7.72 9.77 14.64
CA TRP A 241 7.95 8.32 14.64
C TRP A 241 6.70 7.53 15.07
N ALA A 242 6.02 7.96 16.11
CA ALA A 242 4.78 7.31 16.57
C ALA A 242 3.67 7.44 15.51
N VAL A 243 3.56 8.62 14.88
CA VAL A 243 2.63 8.87 13.76
C VAL A 243 2.95 7.95 12.59
N ALA A 244 4.22 7.86 12.18
CA ALA A 244 4.66 6.99 11.08
C ALA A 244 4.37 5.51 11.35
N MET A 245 4.59 5.03 12.58
CA MET A 245 4.27 3.64 12.96
C MET A 245 2.76 3.37 12.85
N THR A 246 1.92 4.35 13.18
CA THR A 246 0.47 4.26 12.96
C THR A 246 0.15 4.17 11.47
N THR A 247 0.69 5.08 10.65
CA THR A 247 0.49 5.10 9.19
C THR A 247 0.88 3.76 8.55
N LEU A 248 2.05 3.21 8.91
CA LEU A 248 2.51 1.90 8.43
C LEU A 248 1.67 0.73 8.99
N GLY A 249 0.96 0.94 10.10
CA GLY A 249 -0.03 -0.01 10.62
C GLY A 249 -1.25 -0.13 9.70
N PHE A 250 -1.75 0.97 9.19
CA PHE A 250 -2.87 1.00 8.23
C PHE A 250 -2.52 0.26 6.93
N GLU A 251 -1.30 0.46 6.40
CA GLU A 251 -0.82 -0.23 5.20
C GLU A 251 -0.92 -1.76 5.32
N ARG A 252 -0.64 -2.30 6.49
CA ARG A 252 -0.63 -3.74 6.72
C ARG A 252 -2.00 -4.34 6.99
N GLY A 253 -2.98 -3.53 7.40
CA GLY A 253 -4.29 -4.01 7.83
C GLY A 253 -5.16 -4.53 6.68
N SER A 254 -5.32 -3.75 5.62
CA SER A 254 -6.19 -4.10 4.49
C SER A 254 -5.67 -5.29 3.69
N SER A 255 -4.36 -5.37 3.47
CA SER A 255 -3.74 -6.43 2.67
C SER A 255 -3.89 -7.83 3.27
N VAL A 256 -3.96 -7.96 4.60
CA VAL A 256 -4.08 -9.27 5.27
C VAL A 256 -5.38 -9.98 4.90
N THR A 257 -6.45 -9.24 4.64
CA THR A 257 -7.81 -9.81 4.55
C THR A 257 -8.28 -10.07 3.13
N THR A 258 -7.72 -9.41 2.13
CA THR A 258 -8.26 -9.47 0.75
C THR A 258 -7.23 -9.79 -0.33
N GLN A 259 -5.94 -9.66 -0.04
CA GLN A 259 -4.86 -9.84 -1.03
C GLN A 259 -4.86 -11.24 -1.71
N PHE A 260 -5.33 -12.27 -1.02
CA PHE A 260 -5.45 -13.61 -1.59
C PHE A 260 -6.36 -13.66 -2.84
N LEU A 261 -7.30 -12.71 -2.98
CA LEU A 261 -8.21 -12.62 -4.13
C LEU A 261 -7.44 -12.27 -5.41
N SER A 262 -6.57 -11.26 -5.34
CA SER A 262 -5.73 -10.87 -6.48
C SER A 262 -4.79 -11.99 -6.89
N TYR A 263 -4.14 -12.65 -5.91
CA TYR A 263 -3.27 -13.81 -6.20
C TYR A 263 -4.02 -15.03 -6.72
N ARG A 264 -5.30 -15.18 -6.35
CA ARG A 264 -6.14 -16.23 -6.92
C ARG A 264 -6.41 -15.95 -8.40
N ARG A 265 -6.77 -14.72 -8.75
CA ARG A 265 -6.99 -14.32 -10.15
C ARG A 265 -5.73 -14.51 -10.99
N GLU A 266 -4.59 -14.02 -10.50
CA GLU A 266 -3.30 -14.20 -11.17
C GLU A 266 -2.96 -15.68 -11.39
N LEU A 267 -3.18 -16.53 -10.39
CA LEU A 267 -2.99 -17.97 -10.52
C LEU A 267 -3.91 -18.58 -11.58
N ASP A 268 -5.18 -18.17 -11.65
CA ASP A 268 -6.13 -18.65 -12.67
C ASP A 268 -5.65 -18.26 -14.09
N GLU A 269 -5.07 -17.08 -14.29
CA GLU A 269 -4.42 -16.67 -15.54
C GLU A 269 -3.18 -17.53 -15.87
N ILE A 270 -2.36 -17.85 -14.89
CA ILE A 270 -1.18 -18.74 -15.06
C ILE A 270 -1.64 -20.15 -15.45
N VAL A 271 -2.71 -20.66 -14.83
CA VAL A 271 -3.31 -21.95 -15.19
C VAL A 271 -3.82 -21.93 -16.63
N GLU A 272 -4.42 -20.84 -17.08
CA GLU A 272 -4.88 -20.70 -18.45
C GLU A 272 -3.73 -20.69 -19.48
N VAL A 273 -2.60 -20.06 -19.15
CA VAL A 273 -1.36 -20.16 -19.93
C VAL A 273 -0.89 -21.61 -20.05
N ALA A 274 -0.87 -22.35 -18.93
CA ALA A 274 -0.50 -23.77 -18.96
C ALA A 274 -1.47 -24.60 -19.82
N ARG A 275 -2.77 -24.33 -19.72
CA ARG A 275 -3.83 -25.01 -20.50
C ARG A 275 -3.69 -24.76 -22.00
N SER A 276 -3.57 -23.51 -22.39
CA SER A 276 -3.46 -23.11 -23.82
C SER A 276 -2.22 -23.68 -24.49
N ARG A 277 -1.18 -23.99 -23.71
CA ARG A 277 0.08 -24.61 -24.18
C ARG A 277 0.10 -26.12 -24.07
N GLY A 278 -0.95 -26.77 -23.60
CA GLY A 278 -1.03 -28.23 -23.44
C GLY A 278 -0.09 -28.78 -22.34
N LEU A 279 0.26 -27.96 -21.34
CA LEU A 279 1.23 -28.32 -20.30
C LEU A 279 0.57 -28.92 -19.05
N LEU A 280 -0.76 -28.98 -18.99
CA LEU A 280 -1.48 -29.50 -17.79
C LEU A 280 -1.27 -31.00 -17.55
N ASP A 281 -0.82 -31.76 -18.55
CA ASP A 281 -0.52 -33.20 -18.40
C ASP A 281 0.91 -33.44 -17.89
N ASP A 282 1.77 -32.44 -17.90
CA ASP A 282 3.12 -32.52 -17.32
C ASP A 282 3.02 -32.62 -15.77
N PRO A 283 3.55 -33.70 -15.17
CA PRO A 283 3.45 -33.91 -13.72
C PRO A 283 4.20 -32.85 -12.91
N VAL A 284 5.26 -32.23 -13.45
CA VAL A 284 6.00 -31.15 -12.78
C VAL A 284 5.15 -29.88 -12.76
N VAL A 285 4.56 -29.50 -13.89
CA VAL A 285 3.68 -28.35 -13.99
C VAL A 285 2.48 -28.51 -13.06
N ARG A 286 1.83 -29.68 -13.06
CA ARG A 286 0.70 -29.96 -12.16
C ARG A 286 1.07 -29.84 -10.69
N ARG A 287 2.24 -30.37 -10.30
CA ARG A 287 2.74 -30.25 -8.92
C ARG A 287 2.92 -28.78 -8.53
N ASP A 288 3.54 -27.98 -9.41
CA ASP A 288 3.85 -26.58 -9.10
C ASP A 288 2.58 -25.72 -9.06
N LEU A 289 1.62 -25.93 -9.97
CA LEU A 289 0.31 -25.30 -9.93
C LEU A 289 -0.49 -25.71 -8.67
N ALA A 290 -0.43 -26.98 -8.26
CA ALA A 290 -1.09 -27.44 -7.03
C ALA A 290 -0.44 -26.81 -5.78
N ALA A 291 0.89 -26.62 -5.77
CA ALA A 291 1.58 -25.92 -4.71
C ALA A 291 1.20 -24.43 -4.65
N ALA A 292 1.05 -23.77 -5.82
CA ALA A 292 0.58 -22.40 -5.90
C ALA A 292 -0.85 -22.26 -5.36
N TYR A 293 -1.76 -23.12 -5.78
CA TYR A 293 -3.12 -23.16 -5.27
C TYR A 293 -3.17 -23.35 -3.74
N THR A 294 -2.36 -24.28 -3.22
CA THR A 294 -2.28 -24.53 -1.77
C THR A 294 -1.84 -23.29 -1.01
N LYS A 295 -0.86 -22.55 -1.52
CA LYS A 295 -0.38 -21.30 -0.87
C LYS A 295 -1.46 -20.21 -0.86
N VAL A 296 -2.22 -20.02 -1.95
CA VAL A 296 -3.36 -19.11 -1.99
C VAL A 296 -4.45 -19.54 -1.01
N ALA A 297 -4.75 -20.84 -0.93
CA ALA A 297 -5.72 -21.36 0.04
C ALA A 297 -5.28 -21.12 1.50
N ILE A 298 -3.99 -21.22 1.79
CA ILE A 298 -3.41 -20.88 3.10
C ILE A 298 -3.59 -19.37 3.39
N MET A 299 -3.33 -18.50 2.42
CA MET A 299 -3.56 -17.05 2.58
C MET A 299 -5.01 -16.76 2.92
N LYS A 300 -5.96 -17.36 2.17
CA LYS A 300 -7.40 -17.26 2.45
C LYS A 300 -7.75 -17.71 3.87
N ALA A 301 -7.26 -18.88 4.29
CA ALA A 301 -7.50 -19.40 5.63
C ALA A 301 -6.94 -18.45 6.73
N ASN A 302 -5.75 -17.88 6.51
CA ASN A 302 -5.17 -16.90 7.42
C ASN A 302 -5.95 -15.59 7.45
N ALA A 303 -6.46 -15.11 6.30
CA ALA A 303 -7.34 -13.96 6.23
C ALA A 303 -8.59 -14.16 7.12
N TYR A 304 -9.31 -15.26 6.94
CA TYR A 304 -10.48 -15.57 7.77
C TYR A 304 -10.15 -15.74 9.25
N ARG A 305 -9.00 -16.35 9.58
CA ARG A 305 -8.54 -16.45 10.97
C ARG A 305 -8.31 -15.08 11.59
N THR A 306 -7.70 -14.17 10.84
CA THR A 306 -7.45 -12.79 11.28
C THR A 306 -8.77 -12.03 11.45
N LEU A 307 -9.67 -12.11 10.47
CA LEU A 307 -11.00 -11.50 10.56
C LEU A 307 -11.80 -11.98 11.78
N THR A 308 -11.84 -13.30 12.01
CA THR A 308 -12.51 -13.89 13.17
C THR A 308 -11.94 -13.36 14.48
N ALA A 309 -10.61 -13.26 14.60
CA ALA A 309 -9.95 -12.74 15.79
C ALA A 309 -10.25 -11.27 16.04
N LEU A 310 -10.21 -10.43 15.01
CA LEU A 310 -10.50 -9.00 15.08
C LEU A 310 -11.97 -8.74 15.44
N THR A 311 -12.88 -9.41 14.75
CA THR A 311 -14.33 -9.30 15.02
C THR A 311 -14.67 -9.73 16.45
N ALA A 312 -14.10 -10.82 16.94
CA ALA A 312 -14.32 -11.29 18.31
C ALA A 312 -13.75 -10.34 19.37
N ALA A 313 -12.67 -9.61 19.03
CA ALA A 313 -12.06 -8.61 19.92
C ALA A 313 -12.77 -7.24 19.86
N GLY A 314 -13.69 -7.02 18.93
CA GLY A 314 -14.23 -5.68 18.62
C GLY A 314 -13.15 -4.70 18.18
N ALA A 315 -12.09 -5.22 17.55
CA ALA A 315 -10.89 -4.48 17.19
C ALA A 315 -10.88 -4.16 15.68
N ASP A 316 -10.27 -3.04 15.34
CA ASP A 316 -10.05 -2.64 13.94
C ASP A 316 -8.83 -3.36 13.32
N LEU A 317 -8.71 -3.30 12.00
CA LEU A 317 -7.54 -3.79 11.24
C LEU A 317 -6.19 -3.22 11.75
N GLN A 318 -6.23 -2.12 12.49
CA GLN A 318 -5.05 -1.47 13.07
C GLN A 318 -4.51 -2.21 14.30
N ASP A 319 -5.38 -2.96 15.01
CA ASP A 319 -5.05 -3.64 16.26
C ASP A 319 -4.72 -5.13 16.04
N VAL A 320 -4.10 -5.46 14.92
CA VAL A 320 -3.78 -6.86 14.53
C VAL A 320 -2.74 -7.48 15.49
N THR A 321 -3.12 -7.58 16.77
CA THR A 321 -2.40 -8.41 17.75
C THR A 321 -2.98 -9.82 17.84
N GLY A 322 -4.24 -10.00 17.39
CA GLY A 322 -4.91 -11.30 17.28
C GLY A 322 -4.85 -11.85 15.84
N GLY A 323 -4.73 -13.16 15.67
CA GLY A 323 -4.75 -13.80 14.36
C GLY A 323 -3.36 -14.05 13.74
N PHE A 324 -3.25 -13.93 12.42
CA PHE A 324 -2.00 -14.14 11.70
C PHE A 324 -1.20 -12.83 11.64
N HIS A 325 -0.03 -12.80 12.29
CA HIS A 325 0.75 -11.58 12.44
C HIS A 325 1.13 -10.97 11.07
N PRO A 326 0.97 -9.64 10.87
CA PRO A 326 1.22 -8.99 9.58
C PRO A 326 2.61 -9.23 8.99
N SER A 327 3.65 -9.36 9.83
CA SER A 327 5.01 -9.69 9.37
C SER A 327 5.11 -11.09 8.76
N LEU A 328 4.39 -12.07 9.32
CA LEU A 328 4.32 -13.41 8.75
C LEU A 328 3.56 -13.41 7.43
N ASN A 329 2.45 -12.67 7.36
CA ASN A 329 1.69 -12.51 6.12
C ASN A 329 2.57 -11.89 5.03
N LYS A 330 3.26 -10.79 5.34
CA LYS A 330 4.11 -10.06 4.38
C LYS A 330 5.22 -10.94 3.81
N MET A 331 5.92 -11.70 4.62
CA MET A 331 6.93 -12.65 4.13
C MET A 331 6.31 -13.73 3.25
N PHE A 332 5.19 -14.30 3.69
CA PHE A 332 4.56 -15.42 2.99
C PHE A 332 4.08 -15.01 1.60
N TRP A 333 3.36 -13.89 1.46
CA TRP A 333 2.82 -13.49 0.18
C TRP A 333 3.92 -12.96 -0.76
N SER A 334 4.89 -12.17 -0.27
CA SER A 334 5.92 -11.60 -1.15
C SER A 334 6.88 -12.67 -1.70
N GLU A 335 7.22 -13.69 -0.91
CA GLU A 335 8.01 -14.82 -1.39
C GLU A 335 7.18 -15.75 -2.31
N TYR A 336 5.89 -15.90 -2.03
CA TYR A 336 4.97 -16.59 -2.94
C TYR A 336 4.87 -15.90 -4.29
N HIS A 337 4.65 -14.58 -4.30
CA HIS A 337 4.44 -13.82 -5.53
C HIS A 337 5.67 -13.86 -6.44
N GLN A 338 6.88 -13.71 -5.88
CA GLN A 338 8.10 -13.94 -6.66
C GLN A 338 8.13 -15.33 -7.30
N TRP A 339 7.83 -16.36 -6.53
CA TRP A 339 7.89 -17.72 -7.02
C TRP A 339 6.80 -18.05 -8.04
N VAL A 340 5.55 -17.59 -7.85
CA VAL A 340 4.45 -17.88 -8.78
C VAL A 340 4.59 -17.09 -10.09
N THR A 341 5.13 -15.89 -10.05
CA THR A 341 5.43 -15.12 -11.26
C THR A 341 6.58 -15.73 -12.04
N ASP A 342 7.61 -16.28 -11.37
CA ASP A 342 8.65 -17.13 -12.03
C ASP A 342 8.02 -18.33 -12.73
N LEU A 343 7.09 -19.01 -12.08
CA LEU A 343 6.35 -20.12 -12.67
C LEU A 343 5.58 -19.68 -13.92
N GLY A 344 4.84 -18.56 -13.83
CA GLY A 344 4.10 -17.98 -14.95
C GLY A 344 4.98 -17.68 -16.17
N MET A 345 6.14 -17.06 -15.94
CA MET A 345 7.12 -16.77 -16.99
C MET A 345 7.70 -18.05 -17.60
N ASN A 346 8.05 -19.04 -16.78
CA ASN A 346 8.56 -20.33 -17.26
C ASN A 346 7.51 -21.07 -18.11
N LEU A 347 6.25 -21.03 -17.72
CA LEU A 347 5.15 -21.64 -18.47
C LEU A 347 4.89 -20.94 -19.82
N ARG A 348 5.21 -19.64 -19.96
CA ARG A 348 5.18 -18.94 -21.24
C ARG A 348 6.33 -19.35 -22.17
N GLY A 349 7.43 -19.87 -21.62
CA GLY A 349 8.63 -20.21 -22.37
C GLY A 349 9.24 -18.99 -23.10
N PRO A 350 9.82 -19.13 -24.32
CA PRO A 350 10.44 -18.02 -25.02
C PRO A 350 9.53 -16.80 -25.25
N ALA A 351 8.21 -16.99 -25.37
CA ALA A 351 7.25 -15.89 -25.53
C ALA A 351 7.21 -14.96 -24.29
N GLY A 352 7.56 -15.48 -23.11
CA GLY A 352 7.67 -14.66 -21.90
C GLY A 352 8.81 -13.64 -21.93
N LEU A 353 9.82 -13.84 -22.80
CA LEU A 353 10.98 -12.94 -22.94
C LEU A 353 10.75 -11.81 -23.95
N VAL A 354 9.68 -11.88 -24.73
CA VAL A 354 9.38 -10.91 -25.79
C VAL A 354 8.53 -9.79 -25.21
N VAL A 355 9.02 -8.57 -25.30
CA VAL A 355 8.25 -7.35 -24.97
C VAL A 355 7.75 -6.71 -26.27
N GLY A 356 6.63 -5.98 -26.19
CA GLY A 356 6.07 -5.25 -27.31
C GLY A 356 6.92 -4.03 -27.72
N ASP A 357 6.54 -3.39 -28.82
CA ASP A 357 7.17 -2.17 -29.29
C ASP A 357 7.11 -1.08 -28.21
N GLY A 358 8.18 -0.30 -28.08
CA GLY A 358 8.26 0.74 -27.06
C GLY A 358 8.36 0.22 -25.62
N TYR A 359 8.77 -1.03 -25.42
CA TYR A 359 8.87 -1.70 -24.11
C TYR A 359 7.50 -1.95 -23.44
N GLN A 360 6.52 -2.33 -24.24
CA GLN A 360 5.22 -2.75 -23.71
C GLN A 360 5.33 -4.16 -23.11
N VAL A 361 5.22 -4.23 -21.80
CA VAL A 361 5.20 -5.48 -21.03
C VAL A 361 3.76 -5.96 -20.83
N THR A 362 3.52 -7.26 -20.89
CA THR A 362 2.24 -7.85 -20.51
C THR A 362 2.03 -7.76 -18.99
N SER A 363 0.77 -7.91 -18.50
CA SER A 363 0.47 -7.95 -17.07
C SER A 363 1.34 -8.97 -16.31
N GLN A 364 1.53 -10.16 -16.86
CA GLN A 364 2.38 -11.19 -16.23
C GLN A 364 3.87 -10.85 -16.24
N GLN A 365 4.38 -10.19 -17.29
CA GLN A 365 5.77 -9.69 -17.29
C GLN A 365 5.94 -8.56 -16.29
N PHE A 366 4.97 -7.67 -16.19
CA PHE A 366 4.95 -6.62 -15.17
C PHE A 366 4.97 -7.23 -13.77
N ALA A 367 4.04 -8.14 -13.46
CA ALA A 367 3.98 -8.81 -12.17
C ALA A 367 5.30 -9.50 -11.81
N PHE A 368 5.93 -10.20 -12.77
CA PHE A 368 7.24 -10.80 -12.61
C PHE A 368 8.33 -9.78 -12.24
N LEU A 369 8.42 -8.67 -12.96
CA LEU A 369 9.41 -7.63 -12.71
C LEU A 369 9.13 -6.90 -11.39
N PHE A 370 7.88 -6.55 -11.13
CA PHE A 370 7.46 -5.83 -9.94
C PHE A 370 7.62 -6.65 -8.65
N ALA A 371 7.30 -7.95 -8.69
CA ALA A 371 7.42 -8.85 -7.56
C ALA A 371 8.85 -8.91 -6.96
N ARG A 372 9.88 -8.56 -7.74
CA ARG A 372 11.27 -8.48 -7.23
C ARG A 372 11.41 -7.45 -6.11
N SER A 373 10.66 -6.38 -6.16
CA SER A 373 10.70 -5.31 -5.16
C SER A 373 9.91 -5.65 -3.88
N GLU A 374 8.95 -6.55 -3.94
CA GLU A 374 8.03 -6.85 -2.84
C GLU A 374 8.69 -7.45 -1.60
N THR A 375 9.79 -8.17 -1.74
CA THR A 375 10.58 -8.65 -0.61
C THR A 375 11.48 -7.57 0.01
N ILE A 376 11.46 -6.34 -0.57
CA ILE A 376 12.29 -5.20 -0.17
C ILE A 376 11.43 -4.10 0.48
N TRP A 377 10.43 -3.55 -0.23
CA TRP A 377 9.59 -2.48 0.30
C TRP A 377 8.62 -2.98 1.40
N GLY A 378 8.04 -2.05 2.19
CA GLY A 378 7.16 -2.41 3.31
C GLY A 378 7.88 -3.18 4.44
N GLY A 379 9.21 -3.06 4.53
CA GLY A 379 10.11 -3.82 5.38
C GLY A 379 10.61 -5.10 4.70
N THR A 380 11.92 -5.21 4.56
CA THR A 380 12.55 -6.37 3.88
C THR A 380 12.18 -7.69 4.56
N SER A 381 12.26 -8.80 3.82
CA SER A 381 12.07 -10.14 4.41
C SER A 381 12.97 -10.38 5.63
N GLN A 382 14.18 -9.79 5.67
CA GLN A 382 15.10 -9.86 6.80
C GLN A 382 14.56 -9.06 8.00
N VAL A 383 14.11 -7.82 7.77
CA VAL A 383 13.49 -6.99 8.84
C VAL A 383 12.24 -7.68 9.38
N GLN A 384 11.41 -8.27 8.52
CA GLN A 384 10.22 -9.00 8.98
C GLN A 384 10.60 -10.24 9.82
N ARG A 385 11.67 -10.99 9.45
CA ARG A 385 12.19 -12.11 10.25
C ARG A 385 12.69 -11.64 11.61
N ASN A 386 13.37 -10.49 11.68
CA ASN A 386 13.81 -9.92 12.96
C ASN A 386 12.61 -9.55 13.84
N ILE A 387 11.57 -8.92 13.26
CA ILE A 387 10.34 -8.60 14.00
C ILE A 387 9.68 -9.88 14.55
N VAL A 388 9.58 -10.92 13.74
CA VAL A 388 9.01 -12.21 14.16
C VAL A 388 9.87 -12.83 15.27
N GLY A 389 11.18 -12.88 15.07
CA GLY A 389 12.11 -13.45 16.05
C GLY A 389 12.05 -12.72 17.40
N GLU A 390 12.21 -11.41 17.36
CA GLU A 390 12.31 -10.60 18.58
C GLU A 390 10.97 -10.40 19.29
N ARG A 391 9.89 -10.08 18.53
CA ARG A 391 8.62 -9.66 19.13
C ARG A 391 7.61 -10.79 19.31
N LEU A 392 7.57 -11.77 18.39
CA LEU A 392 6.64 -12.91 18.47
C LEU A 392 7.23 -14.09 19.23
N LEU A 393 8.50 -14.42 18.96
CA LEU A 393 9.16 -15.58 19.54
C LEU A 393 9.98 -15.23 20.80
N GLY A 394 10.15 -13.93 21.12
CA GLY A 394 10.92 -13.48 22.29
C GLY A 394 12.42 -13.80 22.21
N LEU A 395 12.95 -13.97 20.99
CA LEU A 395 14.38 -14.23 20.81
C LEU A 395 15.22 -12.97 21.12
N PRO A 396 16.49 -13.13 21.53
CA PRO A 396 17.39 -12.01 21.71
C PRO A 396 17.52 -11.17 20.44
N LYS A 397 17.66 -9.85 20.62
CA LYS A 397 17.97 -8.94 19.51
C LYS A 397 19.33 -9.27 18.91
N GLU A 398 19.48 -8.98 17.62
CA GLU A 398 20.76 -9.07 16.94
C GLU A 398 21.79 -8.15 17.64
N PRO A 399 22.99 -8.63 17.94
CA PRO A 399 24.05 -7.83 18.56
C PRO A 399 24.41 -6.64 17.67
N LYS A 400 24.56 -5.46 18.26
CA LYS A 400 25.07 -4.32 17.50
C LYS A 400 26.55 -4.50 17.16
N PRO A 401 27.03 -4.01 16.01
CA PRO A 401 28.45 -4.01 15.70
C PRO A 401 29.26 -3.39 16.85
N GLY A 402 30.20 -4.13 17.42
CA GLY A 402 31.05 -3.70 18.56
C GLY A 402 30.51 -4.06 19.95
N GLU A 403 29.32 -4.59 20.10
CA GLU A 403 28.89 -5.21 21.36
C GLU A 403 29.48 -6.64 21.44
N ASN A 404 30.47 -6.83 22.35
CA ASN A 404 30.98 -8.15 22.66
C ASN A 404 29.85 -8.97 23.31
N THR A 405 29.32 -9.94 22.58
CA THR A 405 28.50 -11.01 23.15
C THR A 405 29.42 -11.90 23.98
N GLN A 406 29.66 -11.54 25.23
CA GLN A 406 30.14 -12.51 26.22
C GLN A 406 29.05 -13.55 26.40
N ARG A 407 29.24 -14.70 25.82
CA ARG A 407 28.48 -15.94 26.12
C ARG A 407 29.03 -16.57 27.39
#